data_e0be32e6c9feb6a3c1a242c6bb317748
#
_entry.id   e0be32e6c9feb6a3c1a242c6bb317748
#
_cell.length_a   1.000
_cell.length_b   1.000
_cell.length_c   1.000
_cell.angle_alpha   90.00
_cell.angle_beta   90.00
_cell.angle_gamma   90.00
#
_symmetry.space_group_name_H-M   'P 1'
#
loop_
_entity.id
_entity.type
_entity.pdbx_description
1 polymer ?
#
loop_
_entity_poly.entity_id
_entity_poly.type
_entity_poly.pdbx_seq_one_letter_code
_entity_poly.pdbx_strand_id
1 'polypeptide(L)'
;MKIVGLITEYNPFHNGHLYHIKESLRVTGADAAVVVMSGDYVQRGTPAIMPKRIRAEMALMCGAGAVFELPVCYATGSAELFALGAVSLLESLGIVDSICFGSECNDLPILEQLAELLLEEPEAYQILLKDYLKQGMSFPRARQEAILSYTEDPRFAEILRNPNNILGIEYLKAIKKLGSRMEPYTIARRGAQYHDEELDSGYSSATAIRSLLAYSSSSFNTEPVEGNYDELSFSGILSELENQVPKCCLELLKDYHKVQYPISQNDFSLILKYKLLNKQPESLVRYVDVSPEIASRIANQLNNFFNYKQFCDLLKTRELTQTRVNRALLHIMLGTKKANVEEYIDNGYHMYARLLGFRKDNAKLLTAMSKESSLPVLTKMSEIDDLPELGQKMLRHDMLASNLYTSVVTDKFKTAFQNEYKQGVLKV
;
A
#
# COMPACT_ATOMS: atom_id res chain seq x y z
N MET A 1 8.37 -24.29 13.47
CA MET A 1 7.84 -23.81 12.17
C MET A 1 8.43 -22.44 11.98
N LYS A 2 9.23 -22.27 10.93
CA LYS A 2 9.85 -20.99 10.60
C LYS A 2 8.91 -20.18 9.70
N ILE A 3 8.72 -18.89 9.98
CA ILE A 3 7.73 -18.07 9.30
C ILE A 3 8.38 -16.82 8.75
N VAL A 4 8.10 -16.53 7.46
CA VAL A 4 8.52 -15.28 6.81
C VAL A 4 7.35 -14.31 6.68
N GLY A 5 7.57 -13.07 7.08
CA GLY A 5 6.66 -11.95 6.89
C GLY A 5 6.88 -11.27 5.55
N LEU A 6 5.80 -10.98 4.84
CA LEU A 6 5.80 -10.24 3.58
C LEU A 6 4.89 -9.02 3.69
N ILE A 7 5.35 -7.87 3.20
CA ILE A 7 4.57 -6.62 3.20
C ILE A 7 4.22 -6.28 1.75
N THR A 8 2.93 -6.11 1.44
CA THR A 8 2.46 -6.08 0.06
C THR A 8 1.23 -5.20 -0.15
N GLU A 9 0.92 -4.95 -1.42
CA GLU A 9 -0.35 -4.35 -1.84
C GLU A 9 -1.17 -5.30 -2.73
N TYR A 10 -0.50 -6.12 -3.56
CA TYR A 10 -1.12 -7.02 -4.54
C TYR A 10 -2.18 -6.34 -5.43
N ASN A 11 -1.83 -5.23 -6.03
CA ASN A 11 -2.75 -4.35 -6.74
C ASN A 11 -2.54 -4.30 -8.27
N PRO A 12 -2.99 -5.34 -9.03
CA PRO A 12 -3.43 -6.66 -8.61
C PRO A 12 -2.28 -7.63 -8.35
N PHE A 13 -2.60 -8.87 -7.94
CA PHE A 13 -1.62 -9.95 -7.83
C PHE A 13 -1.13 -10.37 -9.23
N HIS A 14 0.18 -10.62 -9.38
CA HIS A 14 0.82 -11.01 -10.65
C HIS A 14 2.02 -11.95 -10.42
N ASN A 15 2.64 -12.45 -11.51
CA ASN A 15 3.74 -13.40 -11.45
C ASN A 15 4.94 -12.93 -10.59
N GLY A 16 5.24 -11.64 -10.59
CA GLY A 16 6.26 -11.07 -9.70
C GLY A 16 5.95 -11.27 -8.22
N HIS A 17 4.67 -11.23 -7.82
CA HIS A 17 4.26 -11.51 -6.45
C HIS A 17 4.29 -13.00 -6.12
N LEU A 18 3.93 -13.87 -7.08
CA LEU A 18 4.10 -15.31 -6.93
C LEU A 18 5.58 -15.69 -6.76
N TYR A 19 6.46 -15.10 -7.57
CA TYR A 19 7.90 -15.24 -7.42
C TYR A 19 8.36 -14.77 -6.04
N HIS A 20 7.90 -13.61 -5.58
CA HIS A 20 8.24 -13.08 -4.26
C HIS A 20 7.87 -14.06 -3.15
N ILE A 21 6.66 -14.61 -3.12
CA ILE A 21 6.26 -15.61 -2.11
C ILE A 21 7.18 -16.82 -2.15
N LYS A 22 7.37 -17.42 -3.34
CA LYS A 22 8.17 -18.65 -3.50
C LYS A 22 9.63 -18.44 -3.15
N GLU A 23 10.22 -17.36 -3.62
CA GLU A 23 11.63 -17.06 -3.39
C GLU A 23 11.89 -16.68 -1.93
N SER A 24 10.98 -15.95 -1.28
CA SER A 24 11.06 -15.65 0.15
C SER A 24 11.09 -16.93 1.00
N LEU A 25 10.19 -17.87 0.74
CA LEU A 25 10.20 -19.18 1.41
C LEU A 25 11.53 -19.92 1.19
N ARG A 26 12.06 -19.88 -0.04
CA ARG A 26 13.31 -20.56 -0.40
C ARG A 26 14.52 -19.96 0.30
N VAL A 27 14.70 -18.63 0.25
CA VAL A 27 15.92 -17.97 0.78
C VAL A 27 15.93 -17.91 2.31
N THR A 28 14.77 -17.84 2.94
CA THR A 28 14.66 -17.84 4.40
C THR A 28 14.60 -19.25 4.99
N GLY A 29 14.29 -20.28 4.18
CA GLY A 29 14.00 -21.62 4.67
C GLY A 29 12.73 -21.69 5.52
N ALA A 30 11.80 -20.76 5.32
CA ALA A 30 10.56 -20.70 6.08
C ALA A 30 9.55 -21.76 5.59
N ASP A 31 8.77 -22.28 6.52
CA ASP A 31 7.71 -23.26 6.27
C ASP A 31 6.42 -22.60 5.73
N ALA A 32 6.20 -21.33 6.09
CA ALA A 32 5.01 -20.58 5.70
C ALA A 32 5.30 -19.07 5.57
N ALA A 33 4.51 -18.40 4.72
CA ALA A 33 4.52 -16.95 4.56
C ALA A 33 3.29 -16.32 5.20
N VAL A 34 3.49 -15.33 6.07
CA VAL A 34 2.46 -14.45 6.61
C VAL A 34 2.54 -13.11 5.89
N VAL A 35 1.42 -12.67 5.33
CA VAL A 35 1.34 -11.46 4.54
C VAL A 35 0.61 -10.36 5.31
N VAL A 36 1.21 -9.17 5.40
CA VAL A 36 0.54 -7.93 5.76
C VAL A 36 0.25 -7.16 4.49
N MET A 37 -1.02 -6.91 4.19
CA MET A 37 -1.48 -6.36 2.93
C MET A 37 -2.30 -5.09 3.14
N SER A 38 -2.05 -4.06 2.32
CA SER A 38 -2.93 -2.88 2.26
C SER A 38 -4.38 -3.27 2.02
N GLY A 39 -5.31 -2.65 2.75
CA GLY A 39 -6.75 -2.79 2.56
C GLY A 39 -7.21 -2.28 1.19
N ASP A 40 -8.37 -1.64 1.14
CA ASP A 40 -8.96 -1.16 -0.12
C ASP A 40 -8.31 0.11 -0.68
N TYR A 41 -7.37 0.70 0.05
CA TYR A 41 -6.56 1.85 -0.38
C TYR A 41 -5.07 1.54 -0.18
N VAL A 42 -4.25 2.07 -1.07
CA VAL A 42 -2.83 1.73 -1.19
C VAL A 42 -1.91 2.91 -0.89
N GLN A 43 -0.63 2.64 -0.67
CA GLN A 43 0.38 3.58 -0.19
C GLN A 43 0.52 4.85 -1.05
N ARG A 44 0.25 4.76 -2.33
CA ARG A 44 0.27 5.93 -3.23
C ARG A 44 -0.91 6.88 -3.07
N GLY A 45 -1.82 6.62 -2.15
CA GLY A 45 -2.99 7.46 -1.88
C GLY A 45 -4.09 7.27 -2.93
N THR A 46 -4.24 6.06 -3.44
CA THR A 46 -5.28 5.71 -4.40
C THR A 46 -6.11 4.53 -3.89
N PRO A 47 -7.37 4.37 -4.36
CA PRO A 47 -8.06 3.11 -4.17
C PRO A 47 -7.29 1.99 -4.91
N ALA A 48 -7.33 0.78 -4.37
CA ALA A 48 -6.91 -0.41 -5.10
C ALA A 48 -7.85 -0.66 -6.28
N ILE A 49 -7.35 -1.28 -7.36
CA ILE A 49 -8.16 -1.56 -8.55
C ILE A 49 -9.32 -2.52 -8.26
N MET A 50 -9.17 -3.35 -7.23
CA MET A 50 -10.16 -4.34 -6.81
C MET A 50 -10.19 -4.47 -5.28
N PRO A 51 -11.31 -4.99 -4.69
CA PRO A 51 -11.46 -5.15 -3.26
C PRO A 51 -10.34 -5.99 -2.62
N LYS A 52 -9.99 -5.66 -1.38
CA LYS A 52 -8.96 -6.37 -0.59
C LYS A 52 -9.20 -7.87 -0.48
N ARG A 53 -10.46 -8.32 -0.43
CA ARG A 53 -10.78 -9.75 -0.30
C ARG A 53 -10.37 -10.55 -1.53
N ILE A 54 -10.61 -10.04 -2.73
CA ILE A 54 -10.18 -10.72 -3.97
C ILE A 54 -8.65 -10.79 -4.01
N ARG A 55 -7.96 -9.72 -3.61
CA ARG A 55 -6.48 -9.69 -3.57
C ARG A 55 -5.92 -10.64 -2.50
N ALA A 56 -6.58 -10.74 -1.34
CA ALA A 56 -6.22 -11.72 -0.31
C ALA A 56 -6.45 -13.15 -0.78
N GLU A 57 -7.56 -13.42 -1.47
CA GLU A 57 -7.86 -14.74 -2.05
C GLU A 57 -6.79 -15.15 -3.08
N MET A 58 -6.42 -14.25 -4.01
CA MET A 58 -5.33 -14.47 -4.95
C MET A 58 -4.02 -14.84 -4.24
N ALA A 59 -3.66 -14.11 -3.18
CA ALA A 59 -2.44 -14.38 -2.42
C ALA A 59 -2.48 -15.76 -1.73
N LEU A 60 -3.60 -16.14 -1.13
CA LEU A 60 -3.79 -17.43 -0.48
C LEU A 60 -3.72 -18.58 -1.50
N MET A 61 -4.40 -18.46 -2.64
CA MET A 61 -4.33 -19.44 -3.74
C MET A 61 -2.90 -19.58 -4.30
N CYS A 62 -2.09 -18.53 -4.21
CA CYS A 62 -0.72 -18.49 -4.67
C CYS A 62 0.34 -18.84 -3.61
N GLY A 63 -0.08 -19.30 -2.41
CA GLY A 63 0.83 -19.87 -1.41
C GLY A 63 1.08 -19.02 -0.17
N ALA A 64 0.42 -17.88 0.00
CA ALA A 64 0.41 -17.18 1.28
C ALA A 64 -0.31 -18.03 2.33
N GLY A 65 0.29 -18.24 3.52
CA GLY A 65 -0.29 -19.04 4.59
C GLY A 65 -1.43 -18.32 5.31
N ALA A 66 -1.24 -17.02 5.56
CA ALA A 66 -2.25 -16.13 6.13
C ALA A 66 -2.08 -14.71 5.60
N VAL A 67 -3.17 -13.94 5.50
CA VAL A 67 -3.17 -12.54 5.04
C VAL A 67 -3.85 -11.68 6.09
N PHE A 68 -3.12 -10.67 6.59
CA PHE A 68 -3.59 -9.65 7.52
C PHE A 68 -3.78 -8.32 6.81
N GLU A 69 -4.77 -7.55 7.24
CA GLU A 69 -5.00 -6.19 6.77
C GLU A 69 -4.11 -5.20 7.53
N LEU A 70 -3.38 -4.39 6.79
CA LEU A 70 -2.71 -3.21 7.35
C LEU A 70 -3.75 -2.10 7.54
N PRO A 71 -3.93 -1.55 8.76
CA PRO A 71 -4.86 -0.45 9.00
C PRO A 71 -4.66 0.70 8.02
N VAL A 72 -5.77 1.30 7.56
CA VAL A 72 -5.78 2.27 6.47
C VAL A 72 -4.89 3.49 6.73
N CYS A 73 -4.75 3.90 7.98
CA CYS A 73 -3.90 5.03 8.36
C CYS A 73 -2.41 4.78 8.06
N TYR A 74 -1.94 3.53 8.17
CA TYR A 74 -0.60 3.11 7.78
C TYR A 74 -0.52 2.73 6.31
N ALA A 75 -1.50 1.97 5.81
CA ALA A 75 -1.54 1.52 4.42
C ALA A 75 -1.48 2.67 3.40
N THR A 76 -1.96 3.85 3.78
CA THR A 76 -1.98 5.05 2.93
C THR A 76 -0.97 6.13 3.38
N GLY A 77 -0.03 5.76 4.26
CA GLY A 77 0.97 6.67 4.81
C GLY A 77 2.17 6.94 3.89
N SER A 78 3.12 7.72 4.40
CA SER A 78 4.46 7.80 3.81
C SER A 78 5.15 6.44 3.80
N ALA A 79 6.25 6.28 3.05
CA ALA A 79 7.00 5.02 3.07
C ALA A 79 7.44 4.64 4.49
N GLU A 80 7.85 5.60 5.30
CA GLU A 80 8.21 5.40 6.71
C GLU A 80 7.02 4.91 7.54
N LEU A 81 5.88 5.61 7.46
CA LEU A 81 4.68 5.25 8.24
C LEU A 81 4.10 3.90 7.82
N PHE A 82 4.13 3.62 6.51
CA PHE A 82 3.75 2.34 5.94
C PHE A 82 4.65 1.20 6.48
N ALA A 83 5.95 1.40 6.43
CA ALA A 83 6.92 0.42 6.91
C ALA A 83 6.80 0.17 8.42
N LEU A 84 6.74 1.24 9.22
CA LEU A 84 6.57 1.15 10.67
C LEU A 84 5.27 0.39 11.02
N GLY A 85 4.15 0.75 10.40
CA GLY A 85 2.89 0.06 10.64
C GLY A 85 2.94 -1.42 10.23
N ALA A 86 3.53 -1.74 9.09
CA ALA A 86 3.57 -3.13 8.63
C ALA A 86 4.54 -4.00 9.44
N VAL A 87 5.74 -3.50 9.74
CA VAL A 87 6.75 -4.23 10.54
C VAL A 87 6.26 -4.41 11.98
N SER A 88 5.66 -3.39 12.60
CA SER A 88 5.10 -3.50 13.95
C SER A 88 3.93 -4.48 14.03
N LEU A 89 3.12 -4.61 12.96
CA LEU A 89 2.07 -5.62 12.92
C LEU A 89 2.65 -7.04 12.84
N LEU A 90 3.66 -7.26 11.97
CA LEU A 90 4.35 -8.56 11.89
C LEU A 90 5.01 -8.95 13.20
N GLU A 91 5.71 -8.01 13.87
CA GLU A 91 6.32 -8.21 15.20
C GLU A 91 5.27 -8.61 16.24
N SER A 92 4.13 -7.90 16.24
CA SER A 92 3.04 -8.14 17.21
C SER A 92 2.37 -9.50 17.08
N LEU A 93 2.47 -10.16 15.91
CA LEU A 93 1.98 -11.52 15.72
C LEU A 93 2.79 -12.56 16.52
N GLY A 94 4.02 -12.24 16.94
CA GLY A 94 4.86 -13.06 17.83
C GLY A 94 5.43 -14.34 17.23
N ILE A 95 5.11 -14.64 15.97
CA ILE A 95 5.46 -15.90 15.30
C ILE A 95 6.34 -15.72 14.06
N VAL A 96 6.64 -14.48 13.68
CA VAL A 96 7.38 -14.17 12.44
C VAL A 96 8.88 -14.13 12.74
N ASP A 97 9.66 -14.99 12.10
CA ASP A 97 11.10 -15.11 12.32
C ASP A 97 11.91 -14.20 11.41
N SER A 98 11.40 -13.90 10.24
CA SER A 98 12.09 -13.11 9.22
C SER A 98 11.14 -12.26 8.40
N ILE A 99 11.66 -11.20 7.80
CA ILE A 99 10.98 -10.39 6.80
C ILE A 99 11.73 -10.47 5.48
N CYS A 100 11.01 -10.67 4.36
CA CYS A 100 11.63 -10.69 3.04
C CYS A 100 10.96 -9.70 2.11
N PHE A 101 11.75 -8.89 1.41
CA PHE A 101 11.26 -7.89 0.46
C PHE A 101 12.07 -7.90 -0.83
N GLY A 102 11.43 -7.48 -1.92
CA GLY A 102 12.10 -7.32 -3.20
C GLY A 102 12.77 -5.95 -3.30
N SER A 103 14.03 -5.90 -3.74
CA SER A 103 14.75 -4.67 -4.03
C SER A 103 15.35 -4.67 -5.43
N GLU A 104 15.59 -3.50 -5.98
CA GLU A 104 16.24 -3.35 -7.29
C GLU A 104 17.74 -3.66 -7.20
N CYS A 105 18.39 -3.27 -6.11
CA CYS A 105 19.84 -3.50 -5.93
C CYS A 105 20.19 -4.91 -5.45
N ASN A 106 19.28 -5.62 -4.80
CA ASN A 106 19.50 -6.94 -4.20
C ASN A 106 20.77 -7.05 -3.34
N ASP A 107 21.11 -5.99 -2.63
CA ASP A 107 22.29 -5.88 -1.79
C ASP A 107 21.86 -5.45 -0.38
N LEU A 108 21.63 -6.43 0.51
CA LEU A 108 21.16 -6.17 1.86
C LEU A 108 22.15 -5.32 2.67
N PRO A 109 23.47 -5.61 2.68
CA PRO A 109 24.47 -4.79 3.40
C PRO A 109 24.44 -3.31 3.08
N ILE A 110 24.31 -2.93 1.80
CA ILE A 110 24.26 -1.52 1.42
C ILE A 110 22.92 -0.86 1.82
N LEU A 111 21.81 -1.62 1.78
CA LEU A 111 20.52 -1.14 2.26
C LEU A 111 20.53 -0.92 3.78
N GLU A 112 21.20 -1.79 4.54
CA GLU A 112 21.37 -1.66 5.99
C GLU A 112 22.23 -0.44 6.36
N GLN A 113 23.31 -0.19 5.65
CA GLN A 113 24.15 1.02 5.82
C GLN A 113 23.33 2.30 5.59
N LEU A 114 22.54 2.34 4.51
CA LEU A 114 21.65 3.46 4.24
C LEU A 114 20.54 3.60 5.30
N ALA A 115 19.98 2.50 5.77
CA ALA A 115 18.96 2.52 6.82
C ALA A 115 19.53 3.09 8.13
N GLU A 116 20.75 2.72 8.49
CA GLU A 116 21.44 3.23 9.68
C GLU A 116 21.72 4.72 9.58
N LEU A 117 22.35 5.17 8.50
CA LEU A 117 22.61 6.58 8.22
C LEU A 117 21.32 7.42 8.27
N LEU A 118 20.24 6.95 7.64
CA LEU A 118 18.95 7.64 7.58
C LEU A 118 18.11 7.51 8.87
N LEU A 119 18.48 6.64 9.80
CA LEU A 119 17.90 6.55 11.12
C LEU A 119 18.61 7.49 12.10
N GLU A 120 19.94 7.57 12.02
CA GLU A 120 20.77 8.41 12.87
C GLU A 120 20.72 9.90 12.46
N GLU A 121 20.58 10.16 11.17
CA GLU A 121 20.55 11.49 10.58
C GLU A 121 21.66 12.42 11.13
N PRO A 122 22.96 12.14 10.88
CA PRO A 122 24.06 12.94 11.39
C PRO A 122 23.89 14.43 11.09
N GLU A 123 24.34 15.31 12.00
CA GLU A 123 24.14 16.76 11.88
C GLU A 123 24.59 17.33 10.52
N ALA A 124 25.75 16.87 10.02
CA ALA A 124 26.24 17.28 8.71
C ALA A 124 25.30 16.91 7.56
N TYR A 125 24.68 15.72 7.61
CA TYR A 125 23.66 15.31 6.64
C TYR A 125 22.39 16.18 6.77
N GLN A 126 21.93 16.47 7.98
CA GLN A 126 20.74 17.31 8.19
C GLN A 126 20.92 18.73 7.65
N ILE A 127 22.13 19.31 7.78
CA ILE A 127 22.46 20.63 7.22
C ILE A 127 22.34 20.59 5.69
N LEU A 128 22.96 19.60 5.04
CA LEU A 128 22.90 19.44 3.59
C LEU A 128 21.46 19.26 3.10
N LEU A 129 20.67 18.42 3.78
CA LEU A 129 19.26 18.18 3.43
C LEU A 129 18.43 19.48 3.51
N LYS A 130 18.61 20.26 4.59
CA LYS A 130 17.92 21.56 4.76
C LYS A 130 18.30 22.55 3.67
N ASP A 131 19.56 22.58 3.26
CA ASP A 131 20.02 23.51 2.23
C ASP A 131 19.48 23.15 0.85
N TYR A 132 19.41 21.87 0.49
CA TYR A 132 18.78 21.44 -0.75
C TYR A 132 17.26 21.68 -0.76
N LEU A 133 16.58 21.51 0.37
CA LEU A 133 15.16 21.86 0.51
C LEU A 133 14.91 23.36 0.32
N LYS A 134 15.77 24.24 0.89
CA LYS A 134 15.69 25.70 0.69
C LYS A 134 15.89 26.12 -0.77
N GLN A 135 16.61 25.32 -1.56
CA GLN A 135 16.76 25.53 -3.01
C GLN A 135 15.51 25.12 -3.81
N GLY A 136 14.41 24.72 -3.16
CA GLY A 136 13.16 24.35 -3.81
C GLY A 136 13.17 22.93 -4.39
N MET A 137 14.05 22.05 -3.92
CA MET A 137 14.02 20.65 -4.32
C MET A 137 12.90 19.91 -3.59
N SER A 138 12.26 18.95 -4.28
CA SER A 138 11.37 18.01 -3.59
C SER A 138 12.16 17.18 -2.57
N PHE A 139 11.49 16.74 -1.49
CA PHE A 139 12.16 15.96 -0.43
C PHE A 139 12.93 14.73 -0.96
N PRO A 140 12.38 13.89 -1.87
CA PRO A 140 13.14 12.76 -2.41
C PRO A 140 14.44 13.18 -3.11
N ARG A 141 14.41 14.27 -3.90
CA ARG A 141 15.58 14.78 -4.59
C ARG A 141 16.59 15.40 -3.62
N ALA A 142 16.11 16.23 -2.69
CA ALA A 142 16.98 16.84 -1.68
C ALA A 142 17.69 15.77 -0.84
N ARG A 143 17.00 14.67 -0.50
CA ARG A 143 17.57 13.52 0.22
C ARG A 143 18.67 12.83 -0.59
N GLN A 144 18.46 12.61 -1.90
CA GLN A 144 19.47 12.02 -2.79
C GLN A 144 20.74 12.88 -2.86
N GLU A 145 20.59 14.18 -3.10
CA GLU A 145 21.72 15.11 -3.21
C GLU A 145 22.46 15.27 -1.86
N ALA A 146 21.72 15.29 -0.75
CA ALA A 146 22.32 15.36 0.58
C ALA A 146 23.13 14.09 0.91
N ILE A 147 22.62 12.91 0.58
CA ILE A 147 23.34 11.64 0.76
C ILE A 147 24.61 11.63 -0.11
N LEU A 148 24.49 11.99 -1.39
CA LEU A 148 25.62 12.03 -2.29
C LEU A 148 26.73 12.99 -1.77
N SER A 149 26.33 14.18 -1.32
CA SER A 149 27.28 15.17 -0.79
C SER A 149 27.88 14.76 0.56
N TYR A 150 27.14 13.98 1.38
CA TYR A 150 27.59 13.53 2.69
C TYR A 150 28.54 12.33 2.61
N THR A 151 28.21 11.36 1.74
CA THR A 151 28.94 10.10 1.67
C THR A 151 30.00 10.08 0.57
N GLU A 152 29.90 10.99 -0.42
CA GLU A 152 30.69 10.99 -1.65
C GLU A 152 30.59 9.68 -2.46
N ASP A 153 29.65 8.78 -2.10
CA ASP A 153 29.43 7.51 -2.79
C ASP A 153 28.17 7.56 -3.67
N PRO A 154 28.35 7.55 -5.01
CA PRO A 154 27.22 7.66 -5.94
C PRO A 154 26.26 6.46 -5.88
N ARG A 155 26.70 5.29 -5.37
CA ARG A 155 25.85 4.12 -5.23
C ARG A 155 24.67 4.38 -4.30
N PHE A 156 24.87 5.11 -3.21
CA PHE A 156 23.80 5.45 -2.27
C PHE A 156 22.72 6.33 -2.90
N ALA A 157 23.14 7.33 -3.69
CA ALA A 157 22.20 8.19 -4.40
C ALA A 157 21.41 7.42 -5.47
N GLU A 158 22.05 6.48 -6.17
CA GLU A 158 21.39 5.60 -7.17
C GLU A 158 20.35 4.68 -6.52
N ILE A 159 20.67 4.08 -5.38
CA ILE A 159 19.76 3.23 -4.62
C ILE A 159 18.47 3.98 -4.26
N LEU A 160 18.59 5.25 -3.84
CA LEU A 160 17.45 6.10 -3.45
C LEU A 160 16.58 6.59 -4.62
N ARG A 161 16.95 6.29 -5.88
CA ARG A 161 16.07 6.54 -7.04
C ARG A 161 14.99 5.49 -7.20
N ASN A 162 15.20 4.32 -6.64
CA ASN A 162 14.38 3.14 -6.87
C ASN A 162 13.37 2.93 -5.73
N PRO A 163 12.07 2.86 -6.02
CA PRO A 163 11.03 2.89 -5.00
C PRO A 163 11.02 1.67 -4.07
N ASN A 164 11.42 0.47 -4.55
CA ASN A 164 11.44 -0.70 -3.68
C ASN A 164 12.69 -0.72 -2.80
N ASN A 165 13.82 -0.18 -3.27
CA ASN A 165 14.98 0.06 -2.40
C ASN A 165 14.60 1.02 -1.27
N ILE A 166 13.86 2.11 -1.56
CA ILE A 166 13.38 3.05 -0.53
C ILE A 166 12.51 2.32 0.49
N LEU A 167 11.55 1.51 0.06
CA LEU A 167 10.71 0.73 0.97
C LEU A 167 11.54 -0.26 1.79
N GLY A 168 12.51 -0.96 1.18
CA GLY A 168 13.44 -1.85 1.87
C GLY A 168 14.20 -1.14 2.98
N ILE A 169 14.74 0.04 2.70
CA ILE A 169 15.41 0.89 3.68
C ILE A 169 14.46 1.25 4.84
N GLU A 170 13.22 1.64 4.54
CA GLU A 170 12.25 1.99 5.59
C GLU A 170 11.83 0.74 6.42
N TYR A 171 11.78 -0.47 5.84
CA TYR A 171 11.60 -1.71 6.62
C TYR A 171 12.76 -1.98 7.56
N LEU A 172 14.00 -1.80 7.10
CA LEU A 172 15.21 -1.97 7.92
C LEU A 172 15.26 -0.94 9.07
N LYS A 173 14.90 0.33 8.78
CA LYS A 173 14.75 1.36 9.81
C LYS A 173 13.69 0.97 10.84
N ALA A 174 12.54 0.46 10.39
CA ALA A 174 11.46 0.03 11.27
C ALA A 174 11.88 -1.13 12.16
N ILE A 175 12.57 -2.15 11.62
CA ILE A 175 13.13 -3.27 12.40
C ILE A 175 14.05 -2.76 13.51
N LYS A 176 15.01 -1.86 13.16
CA LYS A 176 15.94 -1.27 14.14
C LYS A 176 15.19 -0.43 15.20
N LYS A 177 14.27 0.44 14.77
CA LYS A 177 13.51 1.33 15.67
C LYS A 177 12.62 0.59 16.65
N LEU A 178 12.04 -0.53 16.24
CA LEU A 178 11.19 -1.38 17.07
C LEU A 178 12.00 -2.38 17.94
N GLY A 179 13.31 -2.51 17.73
CA GLY A 179 14.11 -3.54 18.36
C GLY A 179 13.66 -4.96 18.00
N SER A 180 13.11 -5.13 16.81
CA SER A 180 12.58 -6.40 16.33
C SER A 180 13.69 -7.45 16.16
N ARG A 181 13.34 -8.72 16.42
CA ARG A 181 14.23 -9.87 16.21
C ARG A 181 14.10 -10.52 14.84
N MET A 182 13.17 -10.02 14.01
CA MET A 182 12.97 -10.54 12.65
C MET A 182 14.22 -10.31 11.80
N GLU A 183 14.75 -11.38 11.21
CA GLU A 183 15.89 -11.31 10.30
C GLU A 183 15.46 -10.74 8.95
N PRO A 184 16.09 -9.66 8.44
CA PRO A 184 15.77 -9.12 7.13
C PRO A 184 16.43 -9.93 6.00
N TYR A 185 15.69 -10.14 4.93
CA TYR A 185 16.16 -10.72 3.66
C TYR A 185 15.70 -9.84 2.50
N THR A 186 16.53 -9.75 1.46
CA THR A 186 16.14 -9.14 0.21
C THR A 186 16.31 -10.13 -0.94
N ILE A 187 15.46 -9.99 -1.96
CA ILE A 187 15.54 -10.75 -3.20
C ILE A 187 15.55 -9.81 -4.40
N ALA A 188 16.24 -10.22 -5.47
CA ALA A 188 16.23 -9.47 -6.71
C ALA A 188 14.82 -9.43 -7.31
N ARG A 189 14.35 -8.25 -7.67
CA ARG A 189 13.12 -8.13 -8.47
C ARG A 189 13.34 -8.70 -9.85
N ARG A 190 12.37 -9.48 -10.33
CA ARG A 190 12.33 -9.96 -11.72
C ARG A 190 11.29 -9.18 -12.50
N GLY A 191 11.62 -8.78 -13.73
CA GLY A 191 10.73 -8.15 -14.68
C GLY A 191 10.96 -6.66 -14.90
N ALA A 192 10.00 -6.04 -15.62
CA ALA A 192 9.99 -4.65 -16.03
C ALA A 192 10.25 -3.69 -14.85
N GLN A 193 10.89 -2.58 -15.15
CA GLN A 193 11.12 -1.53 -14.18
C GLN A 193 9.77 -0.96 -13.71
N TYR A 194 9.75 -0.38 -12.53
CA TYR A 194 8.54 0.08 -11.86
C TYR A 194 7.70 1.09 -12.68
N HIS A 195 8.31 1.80 -13.61
CA HIS A 195 7.69 2.81 -14.46
C HIS A 195 7.29 2.31 -15.85
N ASP A 196 7.57 1.04 -16.18
CA ASP A 196 7.20 0.50 -17.48
C ASP A 196 5.69 0.32 -17.55
N GLU A 197 5.05 1.01 -18.46
CA GLU A 197 3.61 0.95 -18.75
C GLU A 197 3.28 -0.14 -19.77
N GLU A 198 4.28 -0.68 -20.46
CA GLU A 198 4.15 -1.77 -21.41
C GLU A 198 4.29 -3.14 -20.74
N LEU A 199 3.62 -4.16 -21.31
CA LEU A 199 3.72 -5.54 -20.89
C LEU A 199 5.05 -6.13 -21.37
N ASP A 200 5.85 -6.64 -20.44
CA ASP A 200 7.08 -7.38 -20.73
C ASP A 200 6.83 -8.90 -20.72
N SER A 201 7.77 -9.68 -21.26
CA SER A 201 7.65 -11.13 -21.39
C SER A 201 7.59 -11.86 -20.03
N GLY A 202 6.40 -11.93 -19.42
CA GLY A 202 6.09 -12.76 -18.25
C GLY A 202 6.17 -12.11 -16.88
N TYR A 203 6.72 -10.88 -16.75
CA TYR A 203 6.87 -10.15 -15.48
C TYR A 203 6.55 -8.66 -15.62
N SER A 204 5.36 -8.32 -16.07
CA SER A 204 4.93 -6.92 -16.18
C SER A 204 4.76 -6.23 -14.83
N SER A 205 4.90 -4.91 -14.82
CA SER A 205 4.64 -4.11 -13.63
C SER A 205 3.15 -4.14 -13.25
N ALA A 206 2.84 -4.00 -11.96
CA ALA A 206 1.45 -3.84 -11.52
C ALA A 206 0.79 -2.59 -12.16
N THR A 207 1.57 -1.59 -12.54
CA THR A 207 1.10 -0.39 -13.23
C THR A 207 0.62 -0.70 -14.64
N ALA A 208 1.41 -1.43 -15.44
CA ALA A 208 1.01 -1.87 -16.77
C ALA A 208 -0.27 -2.72 -16.73
N ILE A 209 -0.35 -3.68 -15.80
CA ILE A 209 -1.55 -4.52 -15.63
C ILE A 209 -2.77 -3.66 -15.25
N ARG A 210 -2.61 -2.68 -14.33
CA ARG A 210 -3.72 -1.77 -13.98
C ARG A 210 -4.17 -0.91 -15.15
N SER A 211 -3.25 -0.36 -15.93
CA SER A 211 -3.57 0.42 -17.13
C SER A 211 -4.41 -0.40 -18.10
N LEU A 212 -4.01 -1.64 -18.36
CA LEU A 212 -4.73 -2.55 -19.24
C LEU A 212 -6.14 -2.89 -18.71
N LEU A 213 -6.25 -3.20 -17.40
CA LEU A 213 -7.55 -3.50 -16.77
C LEU A 213 -8.46 -2.27 -16.67
N ALA A 214 -7.91 -1.08 -16.43
CA ALA A 214 -8.67 0.16 -16.38
C ALA A 214 -9.29 0.49 -17.74
N TYR A 215 -8.59 0.19 -18.82
CA TYR A 215 -9.08 0.36 -20.20
C TYR A 215 -10.39 -0.42 -20.44
N SER A 216 -10.52 -1.62 -19.90
CA SER A 216 -11.73 -2.45 -20.02
C SER A 216 -13.01 -1.82 -19.45
N SER A 217 -12.90 -0.75 -18.67
CA SER A 217 -14.03 -0.03 -18.06
C SER A 217 -14.40 1.27 -18.75
N SER A 218 -13.60 1.74 -19.71
CA SER A 218 -13.70 3.10 -20.28
C SER A 218 -14.89 3.34 -21.20
N SER A 219 -15.76 2.36 -21.44
CA SER A 219 -16.98 2.56 -22.21
C SER A 219 -18.02 3.51 -21.57
N PHE A 220 -17.76 4.05 -20.36
CA PHE A 220 -18.68 4.97 -19.67
C PHE A 220 -18.07 6.32 -19.24
N ASN A 221 -16.76 6.50 -19.24
CA ASN A 221 -16.14 7.79 -18.95
C ASN A 221 -14.86 7.93 -19.79
N THR A 222 -14.96 8.71 -20.84
CA THR A 222 -13.92 8.99 -21.82
C THR A 222 -12.77 9.79 -21.24
N GLU A 223 -11.73 9.11 -20.73
CA GLU A 223 -10.37 9.66 -20.74
C GLU A 223 -9.55 8.82 -21.74
N PRO A 224 -8.84 9.44 -22.71
CA PRO A 224 -7.95 8.71 -23.59
C PRO A 224 -6.82 8.11 -22.74
N VAL A 225 -6.68 6.80 -22.78
CA VAL A 225 -5.49 6.11 -22.29
C VAL A 225 -4.47 6.23 -23.42
N GLU A 226 -3.31 6.84 -23.16
CA GLU A 226 -2.21 6.86 -24.13
C GLU A 226 -1.74 5.41 -24.36
N GLY A 227 -2.00 4.87 -25.53
CA GLY A 227 -1.62 3.52 -25.96
C GLY A 227 -2.54 2.99 -27.05
N ASN A 228 -2.04 2.12 -27.89
CA ASN A 228 -2.73 1.53 -29.06
C ASN A 228 -3.78 0.45 -28.68
N TYR A 229 -4.57 0.65 -27.62
CA TYR A 229 -5.52 -0.35 -27.07
C TYR A 229 -6.97 -0.16 -27.55
N ASP A 230 -7.22 0.70 -28.53
CA ASP A 230 -8.57 1.14 -28.94
C ASP A 230 -9.54 0.04 -29.38
N GLU A 231 -9.10 -1.22 -29.54
CA GLU A 231 -9.92 -2.32 -30.04
C GLU A 231 -9.89 -3.61 -29.19
N LEU A 232 -9.22 -3.65 -28.03
CA LEU A 232 -9.15 -4.87 -27.23
C LEU A 232 -10.46 -5.13 -26.46
N SER A 233 -11.16 -6.19 -26.82
CA SER A 233 -12.23 -6.76 -25.99
C SER A 233 -11.65 -7.26 -24.67
N PHE A 234 -12.47 -7.42 -23.63
CA PHE A 234 -12.00 -7.98 -22.35
C PHE A 234 -11.36 -9.38 -22.49
N SER A 235 -11.82 -10.18 -23.48
CA SER A 235 -11.17 -11.45 -23.82
C SER A 235 -9.77 -11.25 -24.38
N GLY A 236 -9.53 -10.21 -25.17
CA GLY A 236 -8.20 -9.84 -25.64
C GLY A 236 -7.28 -9.43 -24.47
N ILE A 237 -7.79 -8.62 -23.53
CA ILE A 237 -7.06 -8.25 -22.32
C ILE A 237 -6.68 -9.48 -21.49
N LEU A 238 -7.60 -10.44 -21.31
CA LEU A 238 -7.29 -11.68 -20.60
C LEU A 238 -6.20 -12.50 -21.28
N SER A 239 -6.19 -12.53 -22.63
CA SER A 239 -5.12 -13.21 -23.40
C SER A 239 -3.77 -12.55 -23.19
N GLU A 240 -3.70 -11.21 -23.14
CA GLU A 240 -2.47 -10.46 -22.81
C GLU A 240 -1.99 -10.75 -21.38
N LEU A 241 -2.92 -10.95 -20.44
CA LEU A 241 -2.61 -11.25 -19.04
C LEU A 241 -2.28 -12.71 -18.76
N GLU A 242 -2.51 -13.64 -19.69
CA GLU A 242 -2.36 -15.09 -19.48
C GLU A 242 -0.96 -15.49 -19.00
N ASN A 243 0.09 -14.78 -19.48
CA ASN A 243 1.47 -15.00 -19.07
C ASN A 243 1.96 -14.03 -17.97
N GLN A 244 1.12 -13.11 -17.52
CA GLN A 244 1.48 -12.06 -16.56
C GLN A 244 0.98 -12.34 -15.13
N VAL A 245 -0.08 -13.12 -15.02
CA VAL A 245 -0.70 -13.48 -13.75
C VAL A 245 -0.84 -15.00 -13.61
N PRO A 246 -0.82 -15.55 -12.38
CA PRO A 246 -1.09 -16.97 -12.18
C PRO A 246 -2.49 -17.35 -12.69
N LYS A 247 -2.65 -18.58 -13.19
CA LYS A 247 -3.92 -19.05 -13.76
C LYS A 247 -5.12 -18.87 -12.80
N CYS A 248 -4.96 -19.21 -11.54
CA CYS A 248 -6.02 -18.99 -10.53
C CYS A 248 -6.40 -17.52 -10.36
N CYS A 249 -5.44 -16.59 -10.47
CA CYS A 249 -5.71 -15.16 -10.45
C CYS A 249 -6.43 -14.70 -11.72
N LEU A 250 -6.10 -15.26 -12.87
CA LEU A 250 -6.78 -14.96 -14.14
C LEU A 250 -8.25 -15.36 -14.09
N GLU A 251 -8.57 -16.50 -13.48
CA GLU A 251 -9.95 -16.95 -13.26
C GLU A 251 -10.71 -15.94 -12.38
N LEU A 252 -10.15 -15.50 -11.25
CA LEU A 252 -10.75 -14.48 -10.40
C LEU A 252 -10.91 -13.12 -11.11
N LEU A 253 -9.93 -12.73 -11.94
CA LEU A 253 -10.05 -11.54 -12.76
C LEU A 253 -11.24 -11.63 -13.71
N LYS A 254 -11.47 -12.78 -14.32
CA LYS A 254 -12.60 -13.02 -15.21
C LYS A 254 -13.94 -12.98 -14.48
N ASP A 255 -14.03 -13.65 -13.33
CA ASP A 255 -15.28 -13.80 -12.58
C ASP A 255 -15.76 -12.47 -11.98
N TYR A 256 -14.85 -11.61 -11.54
CA TYR A 256 -15.17 -10.36 -10.86
C TYR A 256 -15.15 -9.11 -11.77
N HIS A 257 -14.79 -9.25 -13.05
CA HIS A 257 -14.79 -8.13 -13.99
C HIS A 257 -16.18 -7.52 -14.16
N LYS A 258 -16.28 -6.18 -14.03
CA LYS A 258 -17.54 -5.41 -14.04
C LYS A 258 -18.58 -5.88 -12.99
N VAL A 259 -18.13 -6.63 -11.99
CA VAL A 259 -18.91 -7.02 -10.81
C VAL A 259 -18.36 -6.34 -9.56
N GLN A 260 -17.02 -6.33 -9.41
CA GLN A 260 -16.32 -5.70 -8.27
C GLN A 260 -15.11 -4.85 -8.67
N TYR A 261 -14.66 -4.92 -9.90
CA TYR A 261 -13.55 -4.12 -10.43
C TYR A 261 -13.72 -3.88 -11.95
N PRO A 262 -12.97 -2.95 -12.59
CA PRO A 262 -11.95 -2.08 -12.01
C PRO A 262 -12.52 -0.85 -11.31
N ILE A 263 -11.89 -0.44 -10.22
CA ILE A 263 -12.16 0.79 -9.48
C ILE A 263 -11.00 1.77 -9.69
N SER A 264 -11.34 3.05 -9.86
CA SER A 264 -10.39 4.13 -10.10
C SER A 264 -10.59 5.30 -9.12
N GLN A 265 -9.63 6.21 -9.05
CA GLN A 265 -9.77 7.44 -8.26
C GLN A 265 -11.00 8.26 -8.67
N ASN A 266 -11.31 8.32 -9.98
CA ASN A 266 -12.39 9.14 -10.49
C ASN A 266 -13.77 8.66 -10.02
N ASP A 267 -13.92 7.38 -9.66
CA ASP A 267 -15.16 6.85 -9.10
C ASP A 267 -15.50 7.48 -7.72
N PHE A 268 -14.52 8.08 -7.05
CA PHE A 268 -14.67 8.79 -5.77
C PHE A 268 -14.82 10.31 -5.90
N SER A 269 -14.91 10.85 -7.12
CA SER A 269 -14.87 12.30 -7.36
C SER A 269 -15.95 13.07 -6.61
N LEU A 270 -17.19 12.60 -6.63
CA LEU A 270 -18.30 13.26 -5.95
C LEU A 270 -18.13 13.23 -4.42
N ILE A 271 -17.64 12.13 -3.89
CA ILE A 271 -17.40 11.93 -2.44
C ILE A 271 -16.32 12.90 -1.95
N LEU A 272 -15.20 12.99 -2.69
CA LEU A 272 -14.13 13.92 -2.37
C LEU A 272 -14.63 15.36 -2.45
N LYS A 273 -15.33 15.74 -3.53
CA LYS A 273 -15.88 17.08 -3.71
C LYS A 273 -16.83 17.46 -2.58
N TYR A 274 -17.74 16.57 -2.18
CA TYR A 274 -18.62 16.75 -1.03
C TYR A 274 -17.84 17.00 0.27
N LYS A 275 -16.79 16.24 0.52
CA LYS A 275 -15.93 16.44 1.72
C LYS A 275 -15.23 17.79 1.70
N LEU A 276 -14.73 18.23 0.56
CA LEU A 276 -14.03 19.51 0.43
C LEU A 276 -14.98 20.69 0.61
N LEU A 277 -16.18 20.63 0.01
CA LEU A 277 -17.21 21.68 0.16
C LEU A 277 -17.68 21.88 1.61
N ASN A 278 -17.63 20.83 2.43
CA ASN A 278 -18.03 20.86 3.83
C ASN A 278 -16.91 21.27 4.80
N LYS A 279 -15.75 21.73 4.31
CA LYS A 279 -14.59 22.04 5.16
C LYS A 279 -14.07 23.45 4.90
N GLN A 280 -13.74 24.13 5.99
CA GLN A 280 -12.95 25.37 5.92
C GLN A 280 -11.47 25.01 5.67
N PRO A 281 -10.72 25.79 4.87
CA PRO A 281 -9.32 25.52 4.53
C PRO A 281 -8.43 25.27 5.76
N GLU A 282 -8.61 26.07 6.80
CA GLU A 282 -7.85 25.98 8.05
C GLU A 282 -8.07 24.65 8.78
N SER A 283 -9.25 24.04 8.59
CA SER A 283 -9.58 22.75 9.18
C SER A 283 -8.93 21.56 8.44
N LEU A 284 -8.43 21.77 7.22
CA LEU A 284 -7.82 20.72 6.42
C LEU A 284 -6.43 20.32 6.93
N VAL A 285 -5.67 21.22 7.56
CA VAL A 285 -4.31 20.95 8.05
C VAL A 285 -4.22 19.87 9.13
N ARG A 286 -5.36 19.49 9.74
CA ARG A 286 -5.43 18.39 10.71
C ARG A 286 -5.31 16.99 10.10
N TYR A 287 -5.53 16.87 8.79
CA TYR A 287 -5.42 15.58 8.10
C TYR A 287 -3.97 15.26 7.75
N VAL A 288 -3.64 13.97 7.75
CA VAL A 288 -2.29 13.48 7.40
C VAL A 288 -1.90 13.97 6.01
N ASP A 289 -0.64 14.25 5.77
CA ASP A 289 -0.06 14.80 4.53
C ASP A 289 -0.54 16.21 4.13
N VAL A 290 -1.50 16.80 4.80
CA VAL A 290 -2.00 18.15 4.47
C VAL A 290 -1.19 19.22 5.18
N SER A 291 -0.39 19.99 4.40
CA SER A 291 0.28 21.21 4.86
C SER A 291 -0.64 22.44 4.68
N PRO A 292 -0.33 23.57 5.34
CA PRO A 292 -1.03 24.83 5.08
C PRO A 292 -1.03 25.23 3.60
N GLU A 293 0.05 24.97 2.89
CA GLU A 293 0.17 25.22 1.45
C GLU A 293 -0.82 24.37 0.66
N ILE A 294 -0.89 23.05 0.93
CA ILE A 294 -1.85 22.14 0.26
C ILE A 294 -3.28 22.59 0.56
N ALA A 295 -3.59 22.95 1.80
CA ALA A 295 -4.92 23.43 2.19
C ALA A 295 -5.33 24.70 1.43
N SER A 296 -4.42 25.68 1.35
CA SER A 296 -4.63 26.91 0.58
C SER A 296 -4.83 26.65 -0.92
N ARG A 297 -4.01 25.76 -1.52
CA ARG A 297 -4.16 25.37 -2.94
C ARG A 297 -5.49 24.70 -3.20
N ILE A 298 -5.93 23.78 -2.33
CA ILE A 298 -7.25 23.13 -2.42
C ILE A 298 -8.35 24.20 -2.45
N ALA A 299 -8.33 25.15 -1.52
CA ALA A 299 -9.33 26.22 -1.45
C ALA A 299 -9.37 27.07 -2.73
N ASN A 300 -8.19 27.49 -3.21
CA ASN A 300 -8.06 28.33 -4.38
C ASN A 300 -8.49 27.63 -5.69
N GLN A 301 -8.36 26.31 -5.76
CA GLN A 301 -8.64 25.51 -6.97
C GLN A 301 -9.97 24.76 -6.90
N LEU A 302 -10.74 24.85 -5.81
CA LEU A 302 -11.95 24.07 -5.64
C LEU A 302 -13.01 24.32 -6.74
N ASN A 303 -13.11 25.53 -7.25
CA ASN A 303 -14.01 25.88 -8.36
C ASN A 303 -13.62 25.21 -9.69
N ASN A 304 -12.36 24.77 -9.83
CA ASN A 304 -11.83 24.10 -10.99
C ASN A 304 -11.84 22.57 -10.84
N PHE A 305 -12.52 22.02 -9.83
CA PHE A 305 -12.63 20.58 -9.60
C PHE A 305 -13.60 19.95 -10.59
N PHE A 306 -13.08 19.18 -11.53
CA PHE A 306 -13.85 18.35 -12.46
C PHE A 306 -14.00 16.91 -11.94
N ASN A 307 -12.90 16.21 -11.82
CA ASN A 307 -12.82 14.86 -11.26
C ASN A 307 -11.58 14.72 -10.37
N TYR A 308 -11.46 13.59 -9.68
CA TYR A 308 -10.42 13.38 -8.68
C TYR A 308 -9.01 13.50 -9.28
N LYS A 309 -8.73 12.76 -10.37
CA LYS A 309 -7.41 12.72 -11.01
C LYS A 309 -7.00 14.09 -11.52
N GLN A 310 -7.88 14.75 -12.28
CA GLN A 310 -7.65 16.12 -12.78
C GLN A 310 -7.35 17.09 -11.62
N PHE A 311 -8.08 16.97 -10.52
CA PHE A 311 -7.85 17.84 -9.37
C PHE A 311 -6.50 17.59 -8.70
N CYS A 312 -6.07 16.32 -8.60
CA CYS A 312 -4.71 15.99 -8.17
C CYS A 312 -3.64 16.65 -9.06
N ASP A 313 -3.81 16.57 -10.38
CA ASP A 313 -2.88 17.16 -11.34
C ASP A 313 -2.82 18.69 -11.22
N LEU A 314 -3.96 19.33 -10.96
CA LEU A 314 -4.07 20.77 -10.73
C LEU A 314 -3.35 21.24 -9.45
N LEU A 315 -3.35 20.41 -8.41
CA LEU A 315 -2.70 20.72 -7.13
C LEU A 315 -1.20 20.45 -7.12
N LYS A 316 -0.70 19.62 -8.03
CA LYS A 316 0.71 19.24 -8.13
C LYS A 316 1.62 20.44 -8.41
N THR A 317 2.83 20.43 -7.82
CA THR A 317 3.91 21.39 -8.09
C THR A 317 5.25 20.68 -8.19
N ARG A 318 6.33 21.43 -8.43
CA ARG A 318 7.70 20.91 -8.36
C ARG A 318 8.05 20.30 -7.00
N GLU A 319 7.55 20.89 -5.93
CA GLU A 319 7.84 20.49 -4.54
C GLU A 319 6.82 19.47 -4.02
N LEU A 320 5.57 19.50 -4.53
CA LEU A 320 4.48 18.62 -4.15
C LEU A 320 4.33 17.49 -5.16
N THR A 321 4.85 16.32 -4.81
CA THR A 321 4.76 15.13 -5.66
C THR A 321 3.30 14.66 -5.79
N GLN A 322 2.97 14.05 -6.94
CA GLN A 322 1.66 13.44 -7.21
C GLN A 322 1.19 12.53 -6.06
N THR A 323 2.08 11.65 -5.58
CA THR A 323 1.77 10.71 -4.50
C THR A 323 1.39 11.44 -3.20
N ARG A 324 2.07 12.53 -2.86
CA ARG A 324 1.74 13.33 -1.66
C ARG A 324 0.40 14.02 -1.79
N VAL A 325 0.08 14.58 -2.97
CA VAL A 325 -1.23 15.19 -3.23
C VAL A 325 -2.34 14.14 -3.17
N ASN A 326 -2.13 12.98 -3.78
CA ASN A 326 -3.09 11.87 -3.73
C ASN A 326 -3.38 11.46 -2.28
N ARG A 327 -2.33 11.25 -1.45
CA ARG A 327 -2.50 10.88 -0.04
C ARG A 327 -3.23 11.96 0.74
N ALA A 328 -2.87 13.24 0.57
CA ALA A 328 -3.54 14.35 1.24
C ALA A 328 -5.04 14.39 0.95
N LEU A 329 -5.44 14.27 -0.31
CA LEU A 329 -6.84 14.24 -0.71
C LEU A 329 -7.57 12.98 -0.21
N LEU A 330 -6.90 11.83 -0.24
CA LEU A 330 -7.43 10.58 0.32
C LEU A 330 -7.66 10.70 1.82
N HIS A 331 -6.69 11.25 2.56
CA HIS A 331 -6.81 11.43 4.02
C HIS A 331 -7.92 12.41 4.40
N ILE A 332 -8.16 13.45 3.60
CA ILE A 332 -9.32 14.33 3.79
C ILE A 332 -10.62 13.54 3.55
N MET A 333 -10.68 12.77 2.48
CA MET A 333 -11.84 11.96 2.11
C MET A 333 -12.20 10.93 3.17
N LEU A 334 -11.22 10.16 3.64
CA LEU A 334 -11.39 9.12 4.67
C LEU A 334 -11.47 9.68 6.09
N GLY A 335 -11.00 10.91 6.32
CA GLY A 335 -10.99 11.51 7.65
C GLY A 335 -9.79 11.10 8.51
N THR A 336 -8.67 10.69 7.91
CA THR A 336 -7.44 10.28 8.60
C THR A 336 -6.73 11.49 9.19
N LYS A 337 -6.81 11.66 10.52
CA LYS A 337 -6.25 12.83 11.23
C LYS A 337 -4.86 12.52 11.78
N LYS A 338 -3.98 13.53 11.79
CA LYS A 338 -2.63 13.47 12.39
C LYS A 338 -2.68 13.02 13.84
N ALA A 339 -3.49 13.69 14.66
CA ALA A 339 -3.62 13.37 16.09
C ALA A 339 -4.03 11.92 16.36
N ASN A 340 -4.85 11.29 15.50
CA ASN A 340 -5.22 9.89 15.68
C ASN A 340 -4.02 8.98 15.38
N VAL A 341 -3.25 9.29 14.34
CA VAL A 341 -2.07 8.48 13.96
C VAL A 341 -0.98 8.62 15.01
N GLU A 342 -0.74 9.83 15.53
CA GLU A 342 0.18 10.09 16.64
C GLU A 342 -0.23 9.28 17.88
N GLU A 343 -1.53 9.35 18.26
CA GLU A 343 -2.07 8.58 19.37
C GLU A 343 -1.87 7.07 19.22
N TYR A 344 -2.04 6.52 17.99
CA TYR A 344 -1.78 5.11 17.71
C TYR A 344 -0.30 4.75 17.86
N ILE A 345 0.60 5.59 17.35
CA ILE A 345 2.05 5.40 17.45
C ILE A 345 2.49 5.40 18.92
N ASP A 346 2.02 6.36 19.72
CA ASP A 346 2.35 6.50 21.13
C ASP A 346 1.85 5.32 21.97
N ASN A 347 0.83 4.59 21.49
CA ASN A 347 0.25 3.42 22.16
C ASN A 347 0.66 2.09 21.52
N GLY A 348 1.77 2.03 20.78
CA GLY A 348 2.35 0.80 20.26
C GLY A 348 1.86 0.39 18.88
N TYR A 349 1.42 1.35 18.07
CA TYR A 349 1.01 1.26 16.67
C TYR A 349 -0.33 0.54 16.44
N HIS A 350 -0.51 -0.67 16.94
CA HIS A 350 -1.69 -1.52 16.68
C HIS A 350 -2.39 -1.92 17.96
N MET A 351 -3.73 -2.00 17.85
CA MET A 351 -4.61 -2.46 18.93
C MET A 351 -5.22 -3.83 18.61
N TYR A 352 -5.03 -4.32 17.40
CA TYR A 352 -5.53 -5.60 16.89
C TYR A 352 -4.75 -6.02 15.64
N ALA A 353 -4.83 -7.30 15.32
CA ALA A 353 -4.39 -7.89 14.05
C ALA A 353 -5.61 -8.43 13.31
N ARG A 354 -6.01 -7.81 12.18
CA ARG A 354 -7.17 -8.24 11.40
C ARG A 354 -6.81 -9.30 10.37
N LEU A 355 -7.30 -10.51 10.55
CA LEU A 355 -7.13 -11.63 9.62
C LEU A 355 -8.14 -11.53 8.47
N LEU A 356 -7.67 -11.38 7.23
CA LEU A 356 -8.49 -11.41 6.02
C LEU A 356 -8.75 -12.84 5.55
N GLY A 357 -7.76 -13.71 5.68
CA GLY A 357 -7.87 -15.10 5.27
C GLY A 357 -6.66 -15.96 5.58
N PHE A 358 -6.83 -17.27 5.48
CA PHE A 358 -5.77 -18.26 5.68
C PHE A 358 -6.00 -19.50 4.84
N ARG A 359 -4.92 -20.25 4.58
CA ARG A 359 -4.97 -21.57 3.95
C ARG A 359 -5.26 -22.65 4.98
N LYS A 360 -6.14 -23.58 4.66
CA LYS A 360 -6.53 -24.69 5.56
C LYS A 360 -5.36 -25.58 5.93
N ASP A 361 -4.43 -25.82 5.01
CA ASP A 361 -3.20 -26.59 5.27
C ASP A 361 -2.23 -25.88 6.23
N ASN A 362 -2.37 -24.58 6.41
CA ASN A 362 -1.61 -23.75 7.35
C ASN A 362 -2.39 -23.38 8.64
N ALA A 363 -3.43 -24.10 8.99
CA ALA A 363 -4.23 -23.81 10.20
C ALA A 363 -3.40 -23.79 11.51
N LYS A 364 -2.24 -24.47 11.52
CA LYS A 364 -1.27 -24.41 12.63
C LYS A 364 -0.75 -23.00 12.92
N LEU A 365 -0.71 -22.11 11.90
CA LEU A 365 -0.35 -20.70 12.07
C LEU A 365 -1.30 -20.01 13.06
N LEU A 366 -2.62 -20.24 12.91
CA LEU A 366 -3.63 -19.63 13.79
C LEU A 366 -3.47 -20.07 15.23
N THR A 367 -3.16 -21.35 15.45
CA THR A 367 -2.90 -21.87 16.80
C THR A 367 -1.64 -21.27 17.41
N ALA A 368 -0.59 -21.06 16.63
CA ALA A 368 0.63 -20.38 17.08
C ALA A 368 0.35 -18.90 17.41
N MET A 369 -0.31 -18.19 16.49
CA MET A 369 -0.67 -16.77 16.70
C MET A 369 -1.55 -16.57 17.95
N SER A 370 -2.53 -17.45 18.20
CA SER A 370 -3.39 -17.33 19.38
C SER A 370 -2.65 -17.45 20.72
N LYS A 371 -1.41 -17.97 20.71
CA LYS A 371 -0.57 -18.13 21.90
C LYS A 371 0.48 -17.05 22.04
N GLU A 372 1.07 -16.64 20.92
CA GLU A 372 2.27 -15.80 20.88
C GLU A 372 1.97 -14.34 20.53
N SER A 373 0.82 -14.05 19.87
CA SER A 373 0.48 -12.69 19.50
C SER A 373 0.24 -11.80 20.72
N SER A 374 0.87 -10.65 20.73
CA SER A 374 0.65 -9.61 21.75
C SER A 374 -0.66 -8.83 21.54
N LEU A 375 -1.32 -9.02 20.40
CA LEU A 375 -2.56 -8.35 20.02
C LEU A 375 -3.70 -9.36 19.81
N PRO A 376 -4.96 -8.98 20.06
CA PRO A 376 -6.11 -9.78 19.67
C PRO A 376 -6.14 -9.96 18.15
N VAL A 377 -6.24 -11.22 17.70
CA VAL A 377 -6.38 -11.56 16.27
C VAL A 377 -7.86 -11.59 15.93
N LEU A 378 -8.33 -10.57 15.21
CA LEU A 378 -9.74 -10.43 14.84
C LEU A 378 -10.07 -11.28 13.62
N THR A 379 -11.07 -12.13 13.78
CA THR A 379 -11.64 -12.97 12.70
C THR A 379 -13.04 -12.53 12.30
N LYS A 380 -13.70 -11.76 13.15
CA LYS A 380 -15.04 -11.19 12.92
C LYS A 380 -15.09 -9.74 13.37
N MET A 381 -15.85 -8.92 12.68
CA MET A 381 -16.00 -7.50 13.04
C MET A 381 -16.85 -7.29 14.31
N SER A 382 -17.66 -8.29 14.73
CA SER A 382 -18.37 -8.25 16.01
C SER A 382 -17.46 -8.30 17.23
N GLU A 383 -16.19 -8.68 17.08
CA GLU A 383 -15.16 -8.65 18.13
C GLU A 383 -14.67 -7.22 18.46
N ILE A 384 -15.21 -6.20 17.78
CA ILE A 384 -14.84 -4.79 18.03
C ILE A 384 -15.13 -4.35 19.46
N ASP A 385 -16.20 -4.85 20.07
CA ASP A 385 -16.63 -4.45 21.40
C ASP A 385 -15.69 -4.98 22.50
N ASP A 386 -14.87 -5.99 22.19
CA ASP A 386 -13.85 -6.55 23.09
C ASP A 386 -12.54 -5.74 23.06
N LEU A 387 -12.39 -4.80 22.10
CA LEU A 387 -11.20 -3.98 21.98
C LEU A 387 -11.22 -2.78 22.95
N PRO A 388 -10.05 -2.29 23.38
CA PRO A 388 -9.96 -1.00 24.08
C PRO A 388 -10.50 0.12 23.18
N GLU A 389 -10.92 1.24 23.76
CA GLU A 389 -11.56 2.36 23.04
C GLU A 389 -10.73 2.83 21.85
N LEU A 390 -9.41 2.91 22.01
CA LEU A 390 -8.48 3.29 20.92
C LEU A 390 -8.51 2.26 19.77
N GLY A 391 -8.58 0.97 20.09
CA GLY A 391 -8.72 -0.11 19.10
C GLY A 391 -10.05 -0.05 18.37
N GLN A 392 -11.14 0.21 19.09
CA GLN A 392 -12.45 0.43 18.48
C GLN A 392 -12.45 1.62 17.52
N LYS A 393 -11.78 2.74 17.91
CA LYS A 393 -11.62 3.93 17.08
C LYS A 393 -10.86 3.63 15.79
N MET A 394 -9.76 2.88 15.88
CA MET A 394 -8.95 2.47 14.73
C MET A 394 -9.76 1.55 13.79
N LEU A 395 -10.39 0.50 14.34
CA LEU A 395 -11.15 -0.46 13.54
C LEU A 395 -12.39 0.17 12.88
N ARG A 396 -13.10 1.07 13.56
CA ARG A 396 -14.21 1.82 12.96
C ARG A 396 -13.76 2.67 11.77
N HIS A 397 -12.55 3.21 11.81
CA HIS A 397 -11.97 3.95 10.69
C HIS A 397 -11.66 3.03 9.50
N ASP A 398 -11.08 1.85 9.74
CA ASP A 398 -10.83 0.85 8.69
C ASP A 398 -12.14 0.36 8.06
N MET A 399 -13.15 0.10 8.89
CA MET A 399 -14.48 -0.30 8.42
C MET A 399 -15.16 0.79 7.60
N LEU A 400 -15.06 2.06 8.02
CA LEU A 400 -15.58 3.19 7.24
C LEU A 400 -14.91 3.27 5.87
N ALA A 401 -13.59 3.13 5.83
CA ALA A 401 -12.82 3.16 4.59
C ALA A 401 -13.27 2.03 3.63
N SER A 402 -13.37 0.79 4.13
CA SER A 402 -13.83 -0.36 3.34
C SER A 402 -15.29 -0.23 2.90
N ASN A 403 -16.18 0.24 3.77
CA ASN A 403 -17.57 0.45 3.42
C ASN A 403 -17.74 1.57 2.37
N LEU A 404 -16.90 2.60 2.41
CA LEU A 404 -16.88 3.65 1.40
C LEU A 404 -16.44 3.09 0.04
N TYR A 405 -15.40 2.26 0.02
CA TYR A 405 -14.96 1.57 -1.18
C TYR A 405 -16.07 0.67 -1.75
N THR A 406 -16.68 -0.15 -0.90
CA THR A 406 -17.78 -1.04 -1.30
C THR A 406 -19.01 -0.28 -1.80
N SER A 407 -19.30 0.92 -1.23
CA SER A 407 -20.37 1.79 -1.72
C SER A 407 -20.12 2.25 -3.16
N VAL A 408 -18.87 2.55 -3.49
CA VAL A 408 -18.47 2.91 -4.87
C VAL A 408 -18.59 1.71 -5.80
N VAL A 409 -18.17 0.51 -5.37
CA VAL A 409 -18.37 -0.74 -6.13
C VAL A 409 -19.86 -0.97 -6.41
N THR A 410 -20.71 -0.85 -5.39
CA THR A 410 -22.16 -0.99 -5.49
C THR A 410 -22.75 0.00 -6.48
N ASP A 411 -22.34 1.27 -6.39
CA ASP A 411 -22.88 2.30 -7.30
C ASP A 411 -22.41 2.08 -8.74
N LYS A 412 -21.14 1.75 -8.94
CA LYS A 412 -20.57 1.56 -10.28
C LYS A 412 -21.14 0.35 -11.00
N PHE A 413 -21.21 -0.80 -10.32
CA PHE A 413 -21.58 -2.09 -10.94
C PHE A 413 -23.01 -2.54 -10.61
N LYS A 414 -23.75 -1.76 -9.82
CA LYS A 414 -25.13 -2.06 -9.40
C LYS A 414 -25.26 -3.41 -8.69
N THR A 415 -24.24 -3.77 -7.95
CA THR A 415 -24.21 -4.98 -7.10
C THR A 415 -24.73 -4.68 -5.69
N ALA A 416 -25.09 -5.71 -4.94
CA ALA A 416 -25.55 -5.53 -3.56
C ALA A 416 -24.43 -5.00 -2.64
N PHE A 417 -24.76 -4.04 -1.78
CA PHE A 417 -23.83 -3.55 -0.77
C PHE A 417 -23.56 -4.61 0.30
N GLN A 418 -22.30 -4.97 0.43
CA GLN A 418 -21.84 -5.91 1.46
C GLN A 418 -21.05 -5.16 2.53
N ASN A 419 -21.74 -4.86 3.64
CA ASN A 419 -21.12 -4.23 4.79
C ASN A 419 -19.98 -5.09 5.35
N GLU A 420 -18.93 -4.47 5.81
CA GLU A 420 -17.76 -5.12 6.39
C GLU A 420 -18.08 -6.08 7.54
N TYR A 421 -19.12 -5.82 8.32
CA TYR A 421 -19.61 -6.75 9.37
C TYR A 421 -20.06 -8.11 8.85
N LYS A 422 -20.50 -8.18 7.61
CA LYS A 422 -20.99 -9.43 7.00
C LYS A 422 -19.89 -10.27 6.36
N GLN A 423 -18.67 -9.74 6.33
CA GLN A 423 -17.54 -10.39 5.68
C GLN A 423 -16.72 -11.20 6.69
N GLY A 424 -16.83 -12.52 6.63
CA GLY A 424 -16.01 -13.43 7.44
C GLY A 424 -14.62 -13.66 6.85
N VAL A 425 -13.76 -14.40 7.57
CA VAL A 425 -12.41 -14.77 7.12
C VAL A 425 -12.48 -15.73 5.92
N LEU A 426 -11.64 -15.49 4.91
CA LEU A 426 -11.45 -16.39 3.77
C LEU A 426 -10.74 -17.67 4.22
N LYS A 427 -11.20 -18.82 3.71
CA LYS A 427 -10.64 -20.15 3.98
C LYS A 427 -10.37 -20.85 2.64
N VAL A 428 -9.14 -20.81 2.19
CA VAL A 428 -8.71 -21.41 0.93
C VAL A 428 -8.10 -22.79 1.14
#